data_5482fd048237875a4adc8e3cddc1f34d
#
_entry.id   5482fd048237875a4adc8e3cddc1f34d
#
_cell.length_a   1.000
_cell.length_b   1.000
_cell.length_c   1.000
_cell.angle_alpha   90.00
_cell.angle_beta   90.00
_cell.angle_gamma   90.00
#
_symmetry.space_group_name_H-M   'P 1'
#
loop_
_entity.id
_entity.type
_entity.pdbx_description
1 polymer ?
#
loop_
_entity_poly.entity_id
_entity_poly.type
_entity_poly.pdbx_seq_one_letter_code
_entity_poly.pdbx_strand_id
1 'polypeptide(L)'
;MIFLTQETGFLKPIAWLLGQIFNFLFLFVEKIGIPNIGLCVILFTIIVRLIMMPLTIKQQKFSKLSNMMNPEIQAIQAKYKDKKDNESMMKMNAETKAVYEKYGTSPTGGCLVMLIQLPIMFALYRVIYKIPGYVSSIKAICSNIYDKISSVNGWQDILEKNDITGLGDTANSFIDKIYTFSSSTWNKITGISEFSSVSGAVAEESDKLQHITNFFGINLTQAPGWKWSLALLIPLLAGLTQWLSSKLMENKNTTSNDSQQPGMAGSMKVMNTVMPIMSAFFCITFPACIGVYWITSSVVQIVQQIIINNKMNHVDVEQMVQANIDKLNAKRAKKGLPPKKITNTATAYVEQVKKQEARVERKEQRDEEIKKATDYYKNTTAKPGSLAAKANMVKMFNEKNNGGRDDNKKE
;
A
#
# COMPACT_ATOMS: atom_id res chain seq x y z
N MET A 1 -26.77 -24.75 12.74
CA MET A 1 -26.11 -23.55 12.16
C MET A 1 -24.62 -23.75 12.31
N ILE A 2 -23.92 -24.17 11.24
CA ILE A 2 -22.54 -24.67 11.33
C ILE A 2 -21.61 -23.51 10.97
N PHE A 3 -21.03 -22.86 12.00
CA PHE A 3 -20.06 -21.77 11.86
C PHE A 3 -18.61 -22.28 11.65
N LEU A 4 -18.43 -23.44 11.04
CA LEU A 4 -17.17 -24.17 11.13
C LEU A 4 -16.10 -23.78 10.08
N THR A 5 -16.45 -23.03 9.05
CA THR A 5 -15.48 -22.51 8.07
C THR A 5 -14.98 -21.09 8.40
N GLN A 6 -15.63 -20.41 9.35
CA GLN A 6 -15.25 -19.06 9.75
C GLN A 6 -14.03 -19.02 10.67
N GLU A 7 -13.39 -17.87 10.73
CA GLU A 7 -12.21 -17.62 11.57
C GLU A 7 -12.52 -17.78 13.06
N THR A 8 -11.55 -18.30 13.81
CA THR A 8 -11.58 -18.42 15.27
C THR A 8 -10.46 -17.55 15.87
N GLY A 9 -10.59 -17.16 17.16
CA GLY A 9 -9.60 -16.39 17.90
C GLY A 9 -9.73 -14.87 17.76
N PHE A 10 -8.63 -14.16 17.99
CA PHE A 10 -8.57 -12.69 18.11
C PHE A 10 -9.11 -11.94 16.88
N LEU A 11 -8.90 -12.46 15.67
CA LEU A 11 -9.34 -11.81 14.42
C LEU A 11 -10.82 -12.07 14.09
N LYS A 12 -11.49 -12.97 14.81
CA LYS A 12 -12.89 -13.36 14.55
C LYS A 12 -13.85 -12.17 14.39
N PRO A 13 -13.90 -11.17 15.30
CA PRO A 13 -14.85 -10.06 15.16
C PRO A 13 -14.58 -9.21 13.92
N ILE A 14 -13.31 -8.98 13.58
CA ILE A 14 -12.93 -8.20 12.40
C ILE A 14 -13.25 -9.00 11.13
N ALA A 15 -12.87 -10.27 11.08
CA ALA A 15 -13.14 -11.15 9.94
C ALA A 15 -14.65 -11.35 9.72
N TRP A 16 -15.42 -11.47 10.81
CA TRP A 16 -16.88 -11.55 10.73
C TRP A 16 -17.49 -10.28 10.12
N LEU A 17 -17.09 -9.09 10.62
CA LEU A 17 -17.59 -7.82 10.09
C LEU A 17 -17.25 -7.67 8.61
N LEU A 18 -15.98 -7.91 8.24
CA LEU A 18 -15.53 -7.85 6.85
C LEU A 18 -16.23 -8.89 5.98
N GLY A 19 -16.47 -10.09 6.52
CA GLY A 19 -17.21 -11.14 5.85
C GLY A 19 -18.68 -10.77 5.58
N GLN A 20 -19.35 -10.07 6.52
CA GLN A 20 -20.72 -9.59 6.29
C GLN A 20 -20.78 -8.54 5.18
N ILE A 21 -19.82 -7.61 5.16
CA ILE A 21 -19.72 -6.62 4.07
C ILE A 21 -19.48 -7.35 2.74
N PHE A 22 -18.58 -8.33 2.73
CA PHE A 22 -18.25 -9.09 1.53
C PHE A 22 -19.46 -9.90 1.02
N ASN A 23 -20.18 -10.58 1.92
CA ASN A 23 -21.42 -11.31 1.59
C ASN A 23 -22.49 -10.39 1.00
N PHE A 24 -22.73 -9.24 1.64
CA PHE A 24 -23.69 -8.25 1.14
C PHE A 24 -23.32 -7.80 -0.28
N LEU A 25 -22.06 -7.49 -0.52
CA LEU A 25 -21.58 -7.08 -1.84
C LEU A 25 -21.70 -8.20 -2.87
N PHE A 26 -21.38 -9.42 -2.48
CA PHE A 26 -21.50 -10.57 -3.39
C PHE A 26 -22.95 -10.79 -3.80
N LEU A 27 -23.89 -10.82 -2.85
CA LEU A 27 -25.31 -10.95 -3.13
C LEU A 27 -25.85 -9.78 -4.01
N PHE A 28 -25.31 -8.59 -3.82
CA PHE A 28 -25.65 -7.44 -4.64
C PHE A 28 -25.18 -7.63 -6.10
N VAL A 29 -23.93 -8.03 -6.33
CA VAL A 29 -23.37 -8.29 -7.68
C VAL A 29 -24.06 -9.49 -8.34
N GLU A 30 -24.39 -10.52 -7.56
CA GLU A 30 -25.15 -11.70 -8.02
C GLU A 30 -26.55 -11.30 -8.50
N LYS A 31 -27.25 -10.44 -7.75
CA LYS A 31 -28.56 -9.92 -8.11
C LYS A 31 -28.55 -9.09 -9.41
N ILE A 32 -27.44 -8.43 -9.71
CA ILE A 32 -27.28 -7.69 -11.00
C ILE A 32 -26.94 -8.64 -12.16
N GLY A 33 -26.71 -9.94 -11.87
CA GLY A 33 -26.40 -10.93 -12.92
C GLY A 33 -24.88 -11.07 -13.21
N ILE A 34 -24.01 -10.51 -12.36
CA ILE A 34 -22.55 -10.58 -12.54
C ILE A 34 -21.90 -11.18 -11.28
N PRO A 35 -22.18 -12.45 -10.92
CA PRO A 35 -21.60 -13.08 -9.74
C PRO A 35 -20.10 -13.30 -9.94
N ASN A 36 -19.28 -12.37 -9.49
CA ASN A 36 -17.83 -12.42 -9.66
C ASN A 36 -17.08 -11.94 -8.42
N ILE A 37 -16.16 -12.77 -7.94
CA ILE A 37 -15.35 -12.48 -6.74
C ILE A 37 -14.40 -11.30 -6.97
N GLY A 38 -13.81 -11.18 -8.16
CA GLY A 38 -12.91 -10.08 -8.48
C GLY A 38 -13.59 -8.71 -8.40
N LEU A 39 -14.78 -8.61 -8.97
CA LEU A 39 -15.61 -7.40 -8.86
C LEU A 39 -15.99 -7.12 -7.41
N CYS A 40 -16.35 -8.16 -6.65
CA CYS A 40 -16.69 -8.04 -5.26
C CYS A 40 -15.49 -7.53 -4.42
N VAL A 41 -14.27 -8.03 -4.65
CA VAL A 41 -13.04 -7.57 -3.99
C VAL A 41 -12.73 -6.11 -4.33
N ILE A 42 -12.94 -5.69 -5.58
CA ILE A 42 -12.75 -4.28 -5.98
C ILE A 42 -13.71 -3.37 -5.21
N LEU A 43 -15.01 -3.67 -5.24
CA LEU A 43 -16.03 -2.88 -4.53
C LEU A 43 -15.78 -2.86 -3.02
N PHE A 44 -15.50 -4.02 -2.43
CA PHE A 44 -15.13 -4.15 -1.03
C PHE A 44 -13.94 -3.27 -0.66
N THR A 45 -12.88 -3.30 -1.47
CA THR A 45 -11.67 -2.52 -1.22
C THR A 45 -11.97 -1.02 -1.25
N ILE A 46 -12.76 -0.57 -2.21
CA ILE A 46 -13.18 0.84 -2.32
C ILE A 46 -13.93 1.26 -1.05
N ILE A 47 -14.91 0.46 -0.61
CA ILE A 47 -15.72 0.77 0.58
C ILE A 47 -14.85 0.83 1.83
N VAL A 48 -13.99 -0.17 2.06
CA VAL A 48 -13.09 -0.19 3.22
C VAL A 48 -12.15 1.03 3.20
N ARG A 49 -11.60 1.39 2.03
CA ARG A 49 -10.74 2.58 1.88
C ARG A 49 -11.49 3.88 2.14
N LEU A 50 -12.77 3.97 1.76
CA LEU A 50 -13.60 5.14 2.06
C LEU A 50 -13.89 5.25 3.57
N ILE A 51 -14.22 4.14 4.23
CA ILE A 51 -14.40 4.09 5.69
C ILE A 51 -13.11 4.51 6.42
N MET A 52 -11.95 4.11 5.92
CA MET A 52 -10.64 4.47 6.48
C MET A 52 -10.17 5.90 6.12
N MET A 53 -10.88 6.60 5.24
CA MET A 53 -10.47 7.94 4.76
C MET A 53 -10.21 8.96 5.87
N PRO A 54 -11.05 9.10 6.93
CA PRO A 54 -10.79 10.05 8.00
C PRO A 54 -9.48 9.76 8.77
N LEU A 55 -9.12 8.48 8.89
CA LEU A 55 -7.85 8.07 9.48
C LEU A 55 -6.67 8.42 8.56
N THR A 56 -6.81 8.18 7.27
CA THR A 56 -5.81 8.54 6.25
C THR A 56 -5.54 10.04 6.23
N ILE A 57 -6.57 10.88 6.35
CA ILE A 57 -6.42 12.34 6.42
C ILE A 57 -5.61 12.75 7.67
N LYS A 58 -5.89 12.14 8.83
CA LYS A 58 -5.10 12.40 10.06
C LYS A 58 -3.64 12.01 9.90
N GLN A 59 -3.38 10.88 9.25
CA GLN A 59 -2.02 10.40 8.94
C GLN A 59 -1.28 11.39 8.02
N GLN A 60 -1.96 11.91 6.98
CA GLN A 60 -1.34 12.87 6.06
C GLN A 60 -1.01 14.20 6.76
N LYS A 61 -1.88 14.69 7.65
CA LYS A 61 -1.58 15.84 8.50
C LYS A 61 -0.36 15.57 9.38
N PHE A 62 -0.28 14.40 9.99
CA PHE A 62 0.89 14.00 10.77
C PHE A 62 2.16 13.96 9.90
N SER A 63 2.10 13.38 8.71
CA SER A 63 3.23 13.31 7.78
C SER A 63 3.73 14.71 7.39
N LYS A 64 2.83 15.65 7.10
CA LYS A 64 3.18 17.03 6.78
C LYS A 64 3.85 17.75 7.95
N LEU A 65 3.31 17.60 9.16
CA LEU A 65 3.92 18.16 10.38
C LEU A 65 5.27 17.51 10.68
N SER A 66 5.40 16.21 10.49
CA SER A 66 6.63 15.44 10.68
C SER A 66 7.78 15.95 9.80
N ASN A 67 7.48 16.29 8.54
CA ASN A 67 8.49 16.86 7.63
C ASN A 67 9.05 18.20 8.12
N MET A 68 8.22 19.04 8.71
CA MET A 68 8.66 20.32 9.28
C MET A 68 9.42 20.13 10.60
N MET A 69 9.08 19.12 11.34
CA MET A 69 9.69 18.77 12.62
C MET A 69 11.04 18.06 12.45
N ASN A 70 11.20 17.27 11.37
CA ASN A 70 12.40 16.46 11.13
C ASN A 70 13.72 17.23 11.23
N PRO A 71 13.88 18.42 10.67
CA PRO A 71 15.14 19.17 10.78
C PRO A 71 15.45 19.62 12.21
N GLU A 72 14.44 19.97 13.02
CA GLU A 72 14.65 20.29 14.43
C GLU A 72 15.12 19.03 15.20
N ILE A 73 14.53 17.87 14.88
CA ILE A 73 14.94 16.59 15.47
C ILE A 73 16.35 16.22 15.04
N GLN A 74 16.70 16.41 13.77
CA GLN A 74 18.05 16.16 13.27
C GLN A 74 19.10 17.06 13.94
N ALA A 75 18.79 18.33 14.16
CA ALA A 75 19.65 19.25 14.89
C ALA A 75 19.88 18.79 16.34
N ILE A 76 18.83 18.32 17.03
CA ILE A 76 18.94 17.75 18.37
C ILE A 76 19.81 16.48 18.32
N GLN A 77 19.57 15.58 17.39
CA GLN A 77 20.36 14.35 17.25
C GLN A 77 21.83 14.64 16.96
N ALA A 78 22.14 15.62 16.09
CA ALA A 78 23.49 16.06 15.79
C ALA A 78 24.21 16.62 17.04
N LYS A 79 23.51 17.40 17.88
CA LYS A 79 24.03 17.95 19.14
C LYS A 79 24.49 16.86 20.13
N TYR A 80 23.86 15.68 20.07
CA TYR A 80 24.14 14.57 20.99
C TYR A 80 24.84 13.37 20.32
N LYS A 81 25.26 13.50 19.05
CA LYS A 81 25.81 12.40 18.23
C LYS A 81 26.96 11.65 18.91
N ASP A 82 27.88 12.40 19.55
CA ASP A 82 29.10 11.86 20.14
C ASP A 82 28.97 11.59 21.64
N LYS A 83 27.78 11.85 22.21
CA LYS A 83 27.49 11.68 23.64
C LYS A 83 26.69 10.43 23.87
N LYS A 84 27.32 9.38 24.39
CA LYS A 84 26.69 8.07 24.65
C LYS A 84 26.31 7.83 26.11
N ASP A 85 26.51 8.84 26.97
CA ASP A 85 26.17 8.77 28.39
C ASP A 85 24.65 8.84 28.60
N ASN A 86 24.16 8.16 29.63
CA ASN A 86 22.74 8.08 29.94
C ASN A 86 22.09 9.47 30.15
N GLU A 87 22.79 10.41 30.72
CA GLU A 87 22.28 11.75 30.96
C GLU A 87 22.04 12.51 29.65
N SER A 88 22.99 12.44 28.72
CA SER A 88 22.84 13.02 27.37
C SER A 88 21.71 12.37 26.58
N MET A 89 21.55 11.06 26.69
CA MET A 89 20.41 10.34 26.07
C MET A 89 19.07 10.81 26.64
N MET A 90 18.97 10.99 27.97
CA MET A 90 17.76 11.52 28.60
C MET A 90 17.46 12.95 28.16
N LYS A 91 18.48 13.82 28.07
CA LYS A 91 18.34 15.20 27.56
C LYS A 91 17.89 15.23 26.10
N MET A 92 18.50 14.42 25.24
CA MET A 92 18.10 14.27 23.84
C MET A 92 16.64 13.84 23.70
N ASN A 93 16.22 12.84 24.49
CA ASN A 93 14.83 12.36 24.48
C ASN A 93 13.86 13.43 24.98
N ALA A 94 14.24 14.20 26.01
CA ALA A 94 13.41 15.31 26.54
C ALA A 94 13.27 16.44 25.51
N GLU A 95 14.39 16.83 24.84
CA GLU A 95 14.36 17.86 23.79
C GLU A 95 13.52 17.37 22.59
N THR A 96 13.70 16.14 22.15
CA THR A 96 12.91 15.52 21.07
C THR A 96 11.43 15.47 21.42
N LYS A 97 11.07 15.06 22.64
CA LYS A 97 9.70 15.06 23.13
C LYS A 97 9.08 16.47 23.13
N ALA A 98 9.88 17.47 23.49
CA ALA A 98 9.44 18.87 23.47
C ALA A 98 9.10 19.36 22.04
N VAL A 99 9.83 18.91 21.03
CA VAL A 99 9.50 19.19 19.62
C VAL A 99 8.18 18.52 19.24
N TYR A 100 7.98 17.23 19.54
CA TYR A 100 6.70 16.56 19.29
C TYR A 100 5.51 17.25 19.95
N GLU A 101 5.67 17.68 21.21
CA GLU A 101 4.62 18.41 21.93
C GLU A 101 4.29 19.77 21.27
N LYS A 102 5.31 20.50 20.79
CA LYS A 102 5.17 21.78 20.08
C LYS A 102 4.32 21.61 18.81
N TYR A 103 4.59 20.57 18.02
CA TYR A 103 3.86 20.28 16.80
C TYR A 103 2.53 19.53 17.06
N GLY A 104 2.21 19.21 18.31
CA GLY A 104 0.98 18.50 18.69
C GLY A 104 0.91 17.07 18.12
N THR A 105 2.06 16.44 17.97
CA THR A 105 2.21 15.09 17.41
C THR A 105 2.84 14.14 18.43
N SER A 106 2.96 12.87 18.07
CA SER A 106 3.66 11.87 18.87
C SER A 106 4.58 11.02 17.99
N PRO A 107 5.66 10.44 18.54
CA PRO A 107 6.53 9.53 17.80
C PRO A 107 5.79 8.33 17.21
N THR A 108 4.71 7.91 17.86
CA THR A 108 3.87 6.76 17.45
C THR A 108 2.81 7.11 16.42
N GLY A 109 2.60 8.41 16.12
CA GLY A 109 1.52 8.85 15.22
C GLY A 109 1.64 8.29 13.79
N GLY A 110 2.86 8.10 13.30
CA GLY A 110 3.11 7.54 11.97
C GLY A 110 2.87 6.04 11.87
N CYS A 111 3.20 5.28 12.90
CA CYS A 111 3.05 3.81 12.89
C CYS A 111 1.65 3.33 13.28
N LEU A 112 0.81 4.19 13.88
CA LEU A 112 -0.54 3.83 14.32
C LEU A 112 -1.40 3.29 13.18
N VAL A 113 -1.28 3.87 11.99
CA VAL A 113 -2.05 3.42 10.82
C VAL A 113 -1.58 2.03 10.36
N MET A 114 -0.28 1.76 10.40
CA MET A 114 0.26 0.44 10.07
C MET A 114 -0.23 -0.61 11.08
N LEU A 115 -0.28 -0.27 12.37
CA LEU A 115 -0.81 -1.14 13.42
C LEU A 115 -2.30 -1.47 13.24
N ILE A 116 -3.11 -0.53 12.74
CA ILE A 116 -4.53 -0.76 12.43
C ILE A 116 -4.68 -1.54 11.12
N GLN A 117 -3.84 -1.28 10.13
CA GLN A 117 -3.90 -1.91 8.81
C GLN A 117 -3.58 -3.41 8.87
N LEU A 118 -2.62 -3.83 9.72
CA LEU A 118 -2.21 -5.24 9.80
C LEU A 118 -3.35 -6.19 10.20
N PRO A 119 -4.11 -5.95 11.29
CA PRO A 119 -5.25 -6.80 11.64
C PRO A 119 -6.32 -6.86 10.54
N ILE A 120 -6.58 -5.73 9.88
CA ILE A 120 -7.56 -5.67 8.78
C ILE A 120 -7.07 -6.52 7.59
N MET A 121 -5.78 -6.40 7.24
CA MET A 121 -5.18 -7.18 6.16
C MET A 121 -5.24 -8.69 6.45
N PHE A 122 -4.87 -9.09 7.67
CA PHE A 122 -4.93 -10.51 8.05
C PHE A 122 -6.37 -11.04 8.12
N ALA A 123 -7.31 -10.25 8.62
CA ALA A 123 -8.71 -10.64 8.64
C ALA A 123 -9.27 -10.77 7.21
N LEU A 124 -8.94 -9.84 6.32
CA LEU A 124 -9.32 -9.92 4.92
C LEU A 124 -8.71 -11.14 4.22
N TYR A 125 -7.41 -11.41 4.46
CA TYR A 125 -6.76 -12.62 3.96
C TYR A 125 -7.53 -13.88 4.37
N ARG A 126 -7.97 -13.96 5.65
CA ARG A 126 -8.74 -15.08 6.15
C ARG A 126 -10.12 -15.19 5.50
N VAL A 127 -10.80 -14.08 5.30
CA VAL A 127 -12.10 -14.04 4.57
C VAL A 127 -11.94 -14.53 3.13
N ILE A 128 -10.93 -14.05 2.42
CA ILE A 128 -10.65 -14.45 1.03
C ILE A 128 -10.29 -15.94 0.91
N TYR A 129 -9.54 -16.44 1.87
CA TYR A 129 -9.13 -17.85 1.87
C TYR A 129 -10.27 -18.82 2.20
N LYS A 130 -11.31 -18.34 2.89
CA LYS A 130 -12.46 -19.12 3.34
C LYS A 130 -13.77 -18.48 2.92
N ILE A 131 -13.85 -18.01 1.67
CA ILE A 131 -15.06 -17.36 1.14
C ILE A 131 -16.34 -18.19 1.36
N PRO A 132 -16.34 -19.52 1.18
CA PRO A 132 -17.54 -20.33 1.48
C PRO A 132 -18.04 -20.19 2.92
N GLY A 133 -17.17 -19.86 3.87
CA GLY A 133 -17.55 -19.60 5.25
C GLY A 133 -18.30 -18.28 5.47
N TYR A 134 -18.21 -17.35 4.55
CA TYR A 134 -18.75 -15.99 4.68
C TYR A 134 -19.84 -15.70 3.64
N VAL A 135 -19.76 -16.26 2.44
CA VAL A 135 -20.68 -16.00 1.32
C VAL A 135 -21.65 -17.18 1.15
N SER A 136 -22.93 -16.93 1.42
CA SER A 136 -23.96 -17.96 1.47
C SER A 136 -24.18 -18.68 0.13
N SER A 137 -24.19 -17.95 -1.00
CA SER A 137 -24.38 -18.52 -2.33
C SER A 137 -23.23 -19.46 -2.71
N ILE A 138 -21.98 -19.04 -2.47
CA ILE A 138 -20.80 -19.86 -2.76
C ILE A 138 -20.75 -21.08 -1.85
N LYS A 139 -21.14 -20.92 -0.57
CA LYS A 139 -21.25 -22.04 0.34
C LYS A 139 -22.24 -23.08 -0.16
N ALA A 140 -23.40 -22.66 -0.66
CA ALA A 140 -24.41 -23.58 -1.19
C ALA A 140 -23.86 -24.40 -2.38
N ILE A 141 -23.18 -23.75 -3.33
CA ILE A 141 -22.53 -24.44 -4.47
C ILE A 141 -21.51 -25.46 -3.98
N CYS A 142 -20.60 -25.05 -3.09
CA CYS A 142 -19.58 -25.95 -2.56
C CYS A 142 -20.18 -27.10 -1.73
N SER A 143 -21.27 -26.85 -0.97
CA SER A 143 -21.97 -27.91 -0.25
C SER A 143 -22.66 -28.90 -1.18
N ASN A 144 -23.30 -28.42 -2.26
CA ASN A 144 -23.89 -29.31 -3.27
C ASN A 144 -22.85 -30.23 -3.90
N ILE A 145 -21.66 -29.69 -4.22
CA ILE A 145 -20.54 -30.50 -4.74
C ILE A 145 -20.12 -31.54 -3.71
N TYR A 146 -19.94 -31.12 -2.44
CA TYR A 146 -19.55 -32.03 -1.36
C TYR A 146 -20.58 -33.17 -1.20
N ASP A 147 -21.87 -32.86 -1.18
CA ASP A 147 -22.95 -33.85 -1.00
C ASP A 147 -22.96 -34.88 -2.14
N LYS A 148 -22.67 -34.44 -3.39
CA LYS A 148 -22.58 -35.33 -4.54
C LYS A 148 -21.35 -36.24 -4.46
N ILE A 149 -20.17 -35.70 -4.17
CA ILE A 149 -18.92 -36.47 -4.07
C ILE A 149 -19.00 -37.43 -2.87
N SER A 150 -19.51 -36.99 -1.71
CA SER A 150 -19.58 -37.79 -0.51
C SER A 150 -20.65 -38.90 -0.57
N SER A 151 -21.58 -38.84 -1.54
CA SER A 151 -22.56 -39.93 -1.75
C SER A 151 -21.92 -41.19 -2.35
N VAL A 152 -20.69 -41.08 -2.90
CA VAL A 152 -19.95 -42.22 -3.47
C VAL A 152 -19.14 -42.90 -2.34
N ASN A 153 -19.35 -44.21 -2.14
CA ASN A 153 -18.64 -44.99 -1.12
C ASN A 153 -17.13 -44.93 -1.34
N GLY A 154 -16.36 -44.63 -0.28
CA GLY A 154 -14.89 -44.56 -0.34
C GLY A 154 -14.35 -43.37 -1.12
N TRP A 155 -15.15 -42.29 -1.27
CA TRP A 155 -14.80 -41.09 -2.05
C TRP A 155 -13.47 -40.48 -1.62
N GLN A 156 -13.09 -40.54 -0.35
CA GLN A 156 -11.80 -40.00 0.13
C GLN A 156 -10.64 -40.78 -0.45
N ASP A 157 -10.69 -42.11 -0.34
CA ASP A 157 -9.66 -42.99 -0.87
C ASP A 157 -9.55 -42.88 -2.42
N ILE A 158 -10.68 -42.71 -3.10
CA ILE A 158 -10.73 -42.53 -4.54
C ILE A 158 -10.02 -41.22 -4.94
N LEU A 159 -10.31 -40.13 -4.24
CA LEU A 159 -9.65 -38.83 -4.51
C LEU A 159 -8.15 -38.88 -4.21
N GLU A 160 -7.77 -39.51 -3.10
CA GLU A 160 -6.38 -39.64 -2.68
C GLU A 160 -5.56 -40.51 -3.69
N LYS A 161 -6.11 -41.64 -4.15
CA LYS A 161 -5.53 -42.46 -5.21
C LYS A 161 -5.31 -41.71 -6.52
N ASN A 162 -6.11 -40.68 -6.76
CA ASN A 162 -6.00 -39.80 -7.90
C ASN A 162 -5.17 -38.54 -7.62
N ASP A 163 -4.28 -38.53 -6.63
CA ASP A 163 -3.42 -37.39 -6.21
C ASP A 163 -4.21 -36.11 -5.85
N ILE A 164 -5.45 -36.23 -5.43
CA ILE A 164 -6.25 -35.11 -4.91
C ILE A 164 -6.22 -35.19 -3.40
N THR A 165 -5.19 -34.59 -2.81
CA THR A 165 -4.85 -34.68 -1.39
C THR A 165 -5.14 -33.40 -0.61
N GLY A 166 -5.00 -33.44 0.71
CA GLY A 166 -5.18 -32.28 1.59
C GLY A 166 -6.63 -31.83 1.72
N LEU A 167 -7.55 -32.78 1.63
CA LEU A 167 -9.00 -32.55 1.67
C LEU A 167 -9.50 -32.22 3.09
N GLY A 168 -8.71 -32.60 4.10
CA GLY A 168 -9.07 -32.49 5.52
C GLY A 168 -10.11 -33.52 5.97
N ASP A 169 -10.24 -33.68 7.28
CA ASP A 169 -11.03 -34.76 7.89
C ASP A 169 -12.51 -34.38 8.11
N THR A 170 -12.89 -33.13 7.77
CA THR A 170 -14.23 -32.62 8.01
C THR A 170 -14.88 -32.11 6.72
N ALA A 171 -16.21 -32.16 6.65
CA ALA A 171 -16.99 -31.60 5.54
C ALA A 171 -16.61 -30.15 5.24
N ASN A 172 -16.37 -29.35 6.29
CA ASN A 172 -16.02 -27.95 6.14
C ASN A 172 -14.62 -27.74 5.58
N SER A 173 -13.64 -28.55 5.98
CA SER A 173 -12.29 -28.48 5.41
C SER A 173 -12.29 -28.86 3.93
N PHE A 174 -13.12 -29.83 3.58
CA PHE A 174 -13.32 -30.21 2.18
C PHE A 174 -14.01 -29.10 1.37
N ILE A 175 -15.05 -28.46 1.92
CA ILE A 175 -15.74 -27.32 1.29
C ILE A 175 -14.76 -26.15 1.03
N ASP A 176 -13.92 -25.80 2.01
CA ASP A 176 -12.90 -24.79 1.86
C ASP A 176 -11.86 -25.18 0.79
N LYS A 177 -11.56 -26.47 0.65
CA LYS A 177 -10.63 -26.99 -0.35
C LYS A 177 -11.22 -26.99 -1.77
N ILE A 178 -12.46 -27.42 -1.93
CA ILE A 178 -13.22 -27.38 -3.19
C ILE A 178 -13.17 -26.00 -3.83
N TYR A 179 -13.39 -24.97 -3.04
CA TYR A 179 -13.35 -23.59 -3.47
C TYR A 179 -12.03 -23.20 -4.14
N THR A 180 -10.92 -23.83 -3.75
CA THR A 180 -9.60 -23.55 -4.27
C THR A 180 -9.16 -24.46 -5.43
N PHE A 181 -10.02 -25.32 -5.94
CA PHE A 181 -9.62 -26.23 -7.02
C PHE A 181 -9.44 -25.50 -8.36
N SER A 182 -8.43 -25.95 -9.10
CA SER A 182 -8.16 -25.49 -10.46
C SER A 182 -9.09 -26.21 -11.47
N SER A 183 -9.23 -25.62 -12.67
CA SER A 183 -9.98 -26.27 -13.75
C SER A 183 -9.40 -27.66 -14.09
N SER A 184 -8.06 -27.84 -14.02
CA SER A 184 -7.45 -29.14 -14.23
C SER A 184 -7.82 -30.15 -13.13
N THR A 185 -7.98 -29.70 -11.89
CA THR A 185 -8.43 -30.57 -10.79
C THR A 185 -9.88 -30.98 -11.00
N TRP A 186 -10.74 -30.08 -11.43
CA TRP A 186 -12.14 -30.38 -11.74
C TRP A 186 -12.27 -31.37 -12.88
N ASN A 187 -11.53 -31.18 -13.98
CA ASN A 187 -11.50 -32.13 -15.09
C ASN A 187 -11.00 -33.52 -14.66
N LYS A 188 -10.06 -33.57 -13.73
CA LYS A 188 -9.59 -34.84 -13.17
C LYS A 188 -10.69 -35.53 -12.38
N ILE A 189 -11.39 -34.81 -11.47
CA ILE A 189 -12.48 -35.37 -10.64
C ILE A 189 -13.63 -35.89 -11.51
N THR A 190 -14.08 -35.10 -12.47
CA THR A 190 -15.20 -35.48 -13.35
C THR A 190 -14.83 -36.62 -14.33
N GLY A 191 -13.53 -36.87 -14.55
CA GLY A 191 -13.02 -37.98 -15.37
C GLY A 191 -12.80 -39.28 -14.59
N ILE A 192 -12.93 -39.29 -13.27
CA ILE A 192 -12.79 -40.52 -12.45
C ILE A 192 -13.98 -41.44 -12.68
N SER A 193 -13.74 -42.69 -13.06
CA SER A 193 -14.77 -43.66 -13.39
C SER A 193 -15.75 -43.93 -12.26
N GLU A 194 -15.26 -43.96 -11.03
CA GLU A 194 -16.03 -44.17 -9.80
C GLU A 194 -17.03 -43.06 -9.52
N PHE A 195 -16.77 -41.86 -10.03
CA PHE A 195 -17.69 -40.72 -9.91
C PHE A 195 -18.63 -40.55 -11.12
N SER A 196 -18.65 -41.48 -12.07
CA SER A 196 -19.45 -41.38 -13.30
C SER A 196 -20.94 -41.07 -13.04
N SER A 197 -21.53 -41.62 -11.97
CA SER A 197 -22.92 -41.37 -11.59
C SER A 197 -23.22 -39.94 -11.12
N VAL A 198 -22.23 -39.22 -10.65
CA VAL A 198 -22.34 -37.85 -10.11
C VAL A 198 -21.58 -36.82 -10.94
N SER A 199 -20.77 -37.28 -11.91
CA SER A 199 -19.83 -36.44 -12.68
C SER A 199 -20.52 -35.26 -13.37
N GLY A 200 -21.71 -35.47 -13.98
CA GLY A 200 -22.48 -34.42 -14.65
C GLY A 200 -22.94 -33.33 -13.68
N ALA A 201 -23.45 -33.71 -12.49
CA ALA A 201 -23.91 -32.76 -11.49
C ALA A 201 -22.70 -32.01 -10.84
N VAL A 202 -21.57 -32.71 -10.65
CA VAL A 202 -20.34 -32.07 -10.16
C VAL A 202 -19.77 -31.10 -11.21
N ALA A 203 -19.81 -31.46 -12.49
CA ALA A 203 -19.37 -30.57 -13.57
C ALA A 203 -20.20 -29.28 -13.61
N GLU A 204 -21.54 -29.37 -13.58
CA GLU A 204 -22.43 -28.21 -13.58
C GLU A 204 -22.13 -27.23 -12.41
N GLU A 205 -22.03 -27.75 -11.20
CA GLU A 205 -21.77 -26.91 -10.02
C GLU A 205 -20.33 -26.35 -10.02
N SER A 206 -19.35 -27.15 -10.48
CA SER A 206 -17.96 -26.68 -10.60
C SER A 206 -17.82 -25.61 -11.68
N ASP A 207 -18.57 -25.66 -12.78
CA ASP A 207 -18.57 -24.61 -13.80
C ASP A 207 -19.15 -23.30 -13.27
N LYS A 208 -20.24 -23.36 -12.49
CA LYS A 208 -20.77 -22.18 -11.77
C LYS A 208 -19.68 -21.57 -10.85
N LEU A 209 -18.99 -22.41 -10.08
CA LEU A 209 -17.93 -21.97 -9.18
C LEU A 209 -16.74 -21.36 -9.94
N GLN A 210 -16.32 -21.99 -11.04
CA GLN A 210 -15.24 -21.48 -11.89
C GLN A 210 -15.63 -20.14 -12.54
N HIS A 211 -16.88 -19.96 -12.97
CA HIS A 211 -17.35 -18.70 -13.50
C HIS A 211 -17.27 -17.56 -12.45
N ILE A 212 -17.67 -17.85 -11.22
CA ILE A 212 -17.63 -16.90 -10.09
C ILE A 212 -16.17 -16.53 -9.73
N THR A 213 -15.26 -17.50 -9.78
CA THR A 213 -13.86 -17.32 -9.36
C THR A 213 -12.93 -16.83 -10.47
N ASN A 214 -13.37 -16.88 -11.73
CA ASN A 214 -12.58 -16.43 -12.88
C ASN A 214 -12.79 -14.93 -13.12
N PHE A 215 -11.72 -14.18 -13.19
CA PHE A 215 -11.72 -12.77 -13.47
C PHE A 215 -10.73 -12.46 -14.60
N PHE A 216 -11.25 -12.04 -15.75
CA PHE A 216 -10.45 -11.84 -16.98
C PHE A 216 -9.56 -13.03 -17.37
N GLY A 217 -10.08 -14.25 -17.23
CA GLY A 217 -9.34 -15.46 -17.58
C GLY A 217 -8.36 -15.96 -16.50
N ILE A 218 -8.32 -15.28 -15.34
CA ILE A 218 -7.48 -15.65 -14.21
C ILE A 218 -8.34 -16.23 -13.09
N ASN A 219 -8.03 -17.44 -12.65
CA ASN A 219 -8.65 -17.99 -11.45
C ASN A 219 -8.09 -17.31 -10.21
N LEU A 220 -8.93 -16.52 -9.53
CA LEU A 220 -8.54 -15.71 -8.40
C LEU A 220 -8.25 -16.51 -7.12
N THR A 221 -8.67 -17.76 -7.05
CA THR A 221 -8.42 -18.63 -5.88
C THR A 221 -7.03 -19.27 -5.91
N GLN A 222 -6.38 -19.24 -7.07
CA GLN A 222 -5.06 -19.82 -7.28
C GLN A 222 -3.96 -18.76 -7.13
N ALA A 223 -2.79 -19.18 -6.64
CA ALA A 223 -1.60 -18.34 -6.68
C ALA A 223 -1.07 -18.27 -8.13
N PRO A 224 -0.62 -17.11 -8.61
CA PRO A 224 -0.02 -16.99 -9.94
C PRO A 224 1.17 -17.93 -10.13
N GLY A 225 1.98 -18.15 -9.08
CA GLY A 225 3.19 -18.96 -9.13
C GLY A 225 4.26 -18.35 -10.04
N TRP A 226 5.29 -19.14 -10.35
CA TRP A 226 6.44 -18.72 -11.18
C TRP A 226 6.33 -19.14 -12.65
N LYS A 227 5.20 -19.72 -13.05
CA LYS A 227 4.97 -20.14 -14.45
C LYS A 227 4.45 -18.97 -15.27
N TRP A 228 4.98 -18.82 -16.48
CA TRP A 228 4.49 -17.81 -17.43
C TRP A 228 3.00 -18.00 -17.69
N SER A 229 2.20 -17.10 -17.20
CA SER A 229 0.73 -17.11 -17.34
C SER A 229 0.20 -15.69 -17.25
N LEU A 230 -1.05 -15.49 -17.70
CA LEU A 230 -1.74 -14.20 -17.59
C LEU A 230 -1.81 -13.72 -16.12
N ALA A 231 -1.85 -14.64 -15.16
CA ALA A 231 -1.89 -14.33 -13.73
C ALA A 231 -0.65 -13.55 -13.23
N LEU A 232 0.51 -13.64 -13.93
CA LEU A 232 1.71 -12.85 -13.58
C LEU A 232 1.54 -11.34 -13.82
N LEU A 233 0.52 -10.92 -14.56
CA LEU A 233 0.17 -9.49 -14.65
C LEU A 233 -0.23 -8.91 -13.30
N ILE A 234 -0.83 -9.72 -12.40
CA ILE A 234 -1.28 -9.27 -11.10
C ILE A 234 -0.11 -8.84 -10.20
N PRO A 235 0.92 -9.66 -9.92
CA PRO A 235 2.06 -9.22 -9.12
C PRO A 235 2.83 -8.05 -9.76
N LEU A 236 2.91 -8.00 -11.09
CA LEU A 236 3.56 -6.90 -11.81
C LEU A 236 2.79 -5.58 -11.61
N LEU A 237 1.48 -5.60 -11.80
CA LEU A 237 0.62 -4.44 -11.58
C LEU A 237 0.57 -4.03 -10.09
N ALA A 238 0.56 -5.01 -9.17
CA ALA A 238 0.60 -4.73 -7.73
C ALA A 238 1.89 -4.01 -7.34
N GLY A 239 3.05 -4.49 -7.81
CA GLY A 239 4.34 -3.83 -7.58
C GLY A 239 4.39 -2.42 -8.19
N LEU A 240 3.93 -2.27 -9.43
CA LEU A 240 3.92 -0.98 -10.14
C LEU A 240 2.99 0.05 -9.46
N THR A 241 1.76 -0.34 -9.14
CA THR A 241 0.80 0.56 -8.48
C THR A 241 1.25 0.91 -7.06
N GLN A 242 1.84 -0.03 -6.33
CA GLN A 242 2.42 0.22 -5.02
C GLN A 242 3.62 1.17 -5.09
N TRP A 243 4.50 0.98 -6.07
CA TRP A 243 5.63 1.88 -6.30
C TRP A 243 5.15 3.31 -6.63
N LEU A 244 4.16 3.45 -7.53
CA LEU A 244 3.58 4.74 -7.88
C LEU A 244 2.93 5.41 -6.66
N SER A 245 2.18 4.65 -5.85
CA SER A 245 1.59 5.13 -4.60
C SER A 245 2.67 5.64 -3.63
N SER A 246 3.76 4.88 -3.46
CA SER A 246 4.88 5.27 -2.60
C SER A 246 5.55 6.55 -3.08
N LYS A 247 5.75 6.70 -4.39
CA LYS A 247 6.32 7.92 -5.00
C LYS A 247 5.46 9.16 -4.78
N LEU A 248 4.14 9.04 -4.85
CA LEU A 248 3.22 10.15 -4.58
C LEU A 248 3.16 10.53 -3.09
N MET A 249 3.48 9.58 -2.20
CA MET A 249 3.58 9.82 -0.76
C MET A 249 4.95 10.38 -0.34
N GLU A 250 5.99 10.19 -1.16
CA GLU A 250 7.33 10.69 -0.92
C GLU A 250 7.33 12.22 -1.07
N ASN A 251 7.57 12.92 0.05
CA ASN A 251 7.66 14.37 0.02
C ASN A 251 9.01 14.80 -0.59
N LYS A 252 8.97 15.70 -1.56
CA LYS A 252 10.14 16.22 -2.30
C LYS A 252 11.24 16.82 -1.41
N ASN A 253 10.94 17.15 -0.16
CA ASN A 253 11.88 17.78 0.78
C ASN A 253 12.79 16.79 1.54
N THR A 254 12.63 15.48 1.35
CA THR A 254 13.53 14.46 1.95
C THR A 254 14.74 14.12 1.08
N THR A 255 14.87 14.74 -0.09
CA THR A 255 15.93 14.45 -1.08
C THR A 255 17.21 15.26 -0.90
N SER A 256 17.34 16.08 0.13
CA SER A 256 18.60 16.82 0.36
C SER A 256 19.45 16.13 1.42
N ASN A 257 20.55 15.60 0.91
CA ASN A 257 21.78 15.19 1.56
C ASN A 257 21.86 13.74 2.09
N ASP A 258 22.54 13.00 1.31
CA ASP A 258 23.53 11.96 1.52
C ASP A 258 24.35 12.12 2.83
N SER A 259 23.73 11.88 3.95
CA SER A 259 24.46 11.65 5.19
C SER A 259 23.91 10.37 5.82
N GLN A 260 24.76 9.36 5.73
CA GLN A 260 24.70 8.09 6.43
C GLN A 260 24.44 8.31 7.93
N GLN A 261 23.17 8.48 8.31
CA GLN A 261 22.81 8.36 9.72
C GLN A 261 21.65 7.35 9.83
N PRO A 262 21.77 6.34 10.70
CA PRO A 262 20.72 5.38 11.00
C PRO A 262 19.64 6.10 11.81
N GLY A 263 18.79 6.83 11.12
CA GLY A 263 17.66 7.54 11.69
C GLY A 263 16.37 7.19 10.93
N MET A 264 15.25 7.69 11.41
CA MET A 264 13.89 7.45 10.89
C MET A 264 13.75 7.73 9.37
N ALA A 265 14.55 8.65 8.81
CA ALA A 265 14.58 8.96 7.37
C ALA A 265 15.17 7.80 6.53
N GLY A 266 16.22 7.14 7.03
CA GLY A 266 16.79 5.96 6.36
C GLY A 266 15.82 4.78 6.34
N SER A 267 15.12 4.53 7.45
CA SER A 267 14.12 3.46 7.51
C SER A 267 12.91 3.73 6.61
N MET A 268 12.47 4.98 6.42
CA MET A 268 11.41 5.34 5.46
C MET A 268 11.85 5.10 4.01
N LYS A 269 13.08 5.45 3.64
CA LYS A 269 13.61 5.21 2.29
C LYS A 269 13.68 3.71 1.97
N VAL A 270 14.18 2.91 2.91
CA VAL A 270 14.22 1.44 2.79
C VAL A 270 12.79 0.89 2.69
N MET A 271 11.87 1.34 3.52
CA MET A 271 10.47 0.90 3.49
C MET A 271 9.81 1.23 2.15
N ASN A 272 10.02 2.42 1.58
CA ASN A 272 9.46 2.82 0.30
C ASN A 272 10.02 2.01 -0.89
N THR A 273 11.23 1.48 -0.78
CA THR A 273 11.85 0.65 -1.83
C THR A 273 11.52 -0.83 -1.66
N VAL A 274 11.58 -1.33 -0.42
CA VAL A 274 11.35 -2.76 -0.13
C VAL A 274 9.88 -3.14 -0.23
N MET A 275 8.97 -2.26 0.19
CA MET A 275 7.54 -2.54 0.24
C MET A 275 6.94 -2.93 -1.13
N PRO A 276 7.19 -2.22 -2.25
CA PRO A 276 6.68 -2.63 -3.56
C PRO A 276 7.21 -3.99 -4.03
N ILE A 277 8.49 -4.27 -3.79
CA ILE A 277 9.11 -5.55 -4.14
C ILE A 277 8.48 -6.69 -3.33
N MET A 278 8.30 -6.46 -2.04
CA MET A 278 7.69 -7.42 -1.13
C MET A 278 6.22 -7.67 -1.49
N SER A 279 5.47 -6.63 -1.89
CA SER A 279 4.09 -6.75 -2.36
C SER A 279 4.00 -7.62 -3.62
N ALA A 280 4.89 -7.41 -4.60
CA ALA A 280 4.95 -8.23 -5.81
C ALA A 280 5.29 -9.69 -5.47
N PHE A 281 6.25 -9.93 -4.58
CA PHE A 281 6.63 -11.27 -4.12
C PHE A 281 5.46 -12.00 -3.44
N PHE A 282 4.75 -11.33 -2.54
CA PHE A 282 3.56 -11.91 -1.90
C PHE A 282 2.44 -12.20 -2.91
N CYS A 283 2.24 -11.34 -3.92
CA CYS A 283 1.24 -11.59 -4.95
C CYS A 283 1.56 -12.80 -5.85
N ILE A 284 2.82 -13.26 -5.92
CA ILE A 284 3.18 -14.49 -6.63
C ILE A 284 2.81 -15.73 -5.81
N THR A 285 2.92 -15.65 -4.48
CA THR A 285 2.77 -16.79 -3.56
C THR A 285 1.37 -16.94 -3.00
N PHE A 286 0.61 -15.87 -2.93
CA PHE A 286 -0.77 -15.88 -2.42
C PHE A 286 -1.81 -15.95 -3.56
N PRO A 287 -3.06 -16.35 -3.26
CA PRO A 287 -4.14 -16.34 -4.24
C PRO A 287 -4.24 -14.99 -4.97
N ALA A 288 -4.47 -15.05 -6.29
CA ALA A 288 -4.53 -13.87 -7.16
C ALA A 288 -5.54 -12.81 -6.71
N CYS A 289 -6.59 -13.22 -5.99
CA CYS A 289 -7.58 -12.37 -5.35
C CYS A 289 -6.96 -11.33 -4.41
N ILE A 290 -5.91 -11.70 -3.65
CA ILE A 290 -5.17 -10.79 -2.77
C ILE A 290 -4.40 -9.76 -3.58
N GLY A 291 -3.86 -10.16 -4.74
CA GLY A 291 -3.21 -9.24 -5.68
C GLY A 291 -4.20 -8.21 -6.24
N VAL A 292 -5.42 -8.63 -6.60
CA VAL A 292 -6.50 -7.71 -7.03
C VAL A 292 -6.82 -6.71 -5.91
N TYR A 293 -6.92 -7.18 -4.66
CA TYR A 293 -7.07 -6.29 -3.50
C TYR A 293 -5.92 -5.28 -3.41
N TRP A 294 -4.66 -5.70 -3.56
CA TRP A 294 -3.50 -4.82 -3.49
C TRP A 294 -3.48 -3.77 -4.58
N ILE A 295 -3.74 -4.17 -5.83
CA ILE A 295 -3.83 -3.25 -6.97
C ILE A 295 -4.91 -2.20 -6.71
N THR A 296 -6.13 -2.65 -6.39
CA THR A 296 -7.28 -1.76 -6.14
C THR A 296 -7.00 -0.83 -4.97
N SER A 297 -6.43 -1.36 -3.88
CA SER A 297 -6.06 -0.60 -2.69
C SER A 297 -5.04 0.51 -3.01
N SER A 298 -4.02 0.20 -3.82
CA SER A 298 -3.01 1.16 -4.25
C SER A 298 -3.58 2.22 -5.18
N VAL A 299 -4.44 1.84 -6.13
CA VAL A 299 -5.11 2.77 -7.05
C VAL A 299 -6.00 3.75 -6.26
N VAL A 300 -6.83 3.25 -5.35
CA VAL A 300 -7.68 4.10 -4.50
C VAL A 300 -6.82 5.01 -3.63
N GLN A 301 -5.71 4.51 -3.09
CA GLN A 301 -4.76 5.30 -2.31
C GLN A 301 -4.12 6.42 -3.13
N ILE A 302 -3.76 6.17 -4.38
CA ILE A 302 -3.25 7.18 -5.32
C ILE A 302 -4.28 8.30 -5.49
N VAL A 303 -5.54 7.94 -5.78
CA VAL A 303 -6.62 8.93 -5.94
C VAL A 303 -6.84 9.73 -4.66
N GLN A 304 -6.92 9.05 -3.51
CA GLN A 304 -7.03 9.71 -2.20
C GLN A 304 -5.85 10.66 -1.93
N GLN A 305 -4.63 10.24 -2.26
CA GLN A 305 -3.44 11.05 -2.06
C GLN A 305 -3.45 12.33 -2.89
N ILE A 306 -3.86 12.25 -4.16
CA ILE A 306 -4.00 13.44 -5.03
C ILE A 306 -5.02 14.42 -4.43
N ILE A 307 -6.19 13.92 -4.01
CA ILE A 307 -7.25 14.76 -3.42
C ILE A 307 -6.76 15.41 -2.11
N ILE A 308 -6.09 14.64 -1.25
CA ILE A 308 -5.60 15.12 0.04
C ILE A 308 -4.45 16.11 -0.17
N ASN A 309 -3.52 15.84 -1.08
CA ASN A 309 -2.43 16.77 -1.38
C ASN A 309 -2.95 18.12 -1.85
N ASN A 310 -3.93 18.13 -2.76
CA ASN A 310 -4.55 19.38 -3.21
C ASN A 310 -5.19 20.17 -2.05
N LYS A 311 -5.90 19.49 -1.15
CA LYS A 311 -6.47 20.15 0.05
C LYS A 311 -5.39 20.61 1.03
N MET A 312 -4.34 19.82 1.21
CA MET A 312 -3.27 20.12 2.17
C MET A 312 -2.34 21.26 1.68
N ASN A 313 -2.22 21.50 0.37
CA ASN A 313 -1.44 22.63 -0.15
C ASN A 313 -2.00 23.98 0.29
N HIS A 314 -3.30 24.05 0.53
CA HIS A 314 -3.99 25.27 1.02
C HIS A 314 -4.04 25.37 2.56
N VAL A 315 -3.51 24.36 3.29
CA VAL A 315 -3.51 24.40 4.76
C VAL A 315 -2.27 25.12 5.24
N ASP A 316 -2.48 26.24 5.95
CA ASP A 316 -1.43 26.96 6.63
C ASP A 316 -0.94 26.15 7.85
N VAL A 317 0.26 25.59 7.68
CA VAL A 317 0.87 24.75 8.72
C VAL A 317 1.28 25.58 9.93
N GLU A 318 1.59 26.84 9.74
CA GLU A 318 1.96 27.77 10.81
C GLU A 318 0.77 28.01 11.75
N GLN A 319 -0.43 28.21 11.18
CA GLN A 319 -1.67 28.28 11.97
C GLN A 319 -1.97 26.95 12.69
N MET A 320 -1.67 25.81 12.08
CA MET A 320 -1.84 24.49 12.74
C MET A 320 -0.91 24.35 13.95
N VAL A 321 0.35 24.74 13.80
CA VAL A 321 1.34 24.70 14.90
C VAL A 321 0.92 25.64 16.00
N GLN A 322 0.51 26.88 15.67
CA GLN A 322 0.04 27.86 16.66
C GLN A 322 -1.19 27.35 17.42
N ALA A 323 -2.17 26.79 16.72
CA ALA A 323 -3.36 26.21 17.35
C ALA A 323 -3.02 25.01 18.28
N ASN A 324 -1.99 24.24 17.98
CA ASN A 324 -1.52 23.16 18.84
C ASN A 324 -0.83 23.70 20.09
N ILE A 325 -0.05 24.75 19.95
CA ILE A 325 0.60 25.46 21.07
C ILE A 325 -0.43 26.06 22.00
N ASP A 326 -1.44 26.73 21.47
CA ASP A 326 -2.53 27.32 22.26
C ASP A 326 -3.30 26.25 23.05
N LYS A 327 -3.60 25.11 22.40
CA LYS A 327 -4.19 23.93 23.07
C LYS A 327 -3.27 23.36 24.17
N LEU A 328 -1.97 23.30 23.92
CA LEU A 328 -1.01 22.83 24.91
C LEU A 328 -0.98 23.79 26.12
N ASN A 329 -0.90 25.09 25.87
CA ASN A 329 -0.88 26.11 26.92
C ASN A 329 -2.20 26.16 27.72
N ALA A 330 -3.36 25.99 27.07
CA ALA A 330 -4.63 25.82 27.73
C ALA A 330 -4.69 24.59 28.64
N LYS A 331 -4.12 23.44 28.21
CA LYS A 331 -4.00 22.24 29.05
C LYS A 331 -3.04 22.44 30.22
N ARG A 332 -1.97 23.22 30.04
CA ARG A 332 -0.99 23.55 31.09
C ARG A 332 -1.59 24.47 32.12
N ALA A 333 -2.33 25.51 31.67
CA ALA A 333 -3.06 26.43 32.53
C ALA A 333 -4.07 25.69 33.45
N LYS A 334 -4.82 24.71 32.91
CA LYS A 334 -5.73 23.87 33.71
C LYS A 334 -4.99 23.03 34.78
N LYS A 335 -3.67 22.82 34.65
CA LYS A 335 -2.82 22.09 35.60
C LYS A 335 -2.00 23.05 36.48
N GLY A 336 -2.24 24.35 36.44
CA GLY A 336 -1.49 25.38 37.21
C GLY A 336 -0.05 25.56 36.74
N LEU A 337 0.31 25.07 35.55
CA LEU A 337 1.66 25.16 35.00
C LEU A 337 1.82 26.41 34.12
N PRO A 338 2.96 27.12 34.17
CA PRO A 338 3.20 28.28 33.33
C PRO A 338 3.17 27.93 31.83
N PRO A 339 2.77 28.86 30.94
CA PRO A 339 2.78 28.65 29.52
C PRO A 339 4.19 28.31 29.03
N LYS A 340 4.28 27.36 28.09
CA LYS A 340 5.56 26.97 27.49
C LYS A 340 5.97 28.04 26.47
N LYS A 341 7.04 28.79 26.73
CA LYS A 341 7.61 29.74 25.78
C LYS A 341 8.18 28.98 24.59
N ILE A 342 7.74 29.36 23.38
CA ILE A 342 8.32 28.85 22.14
C ILE A 342 9.62 29.62 21.95
N THR A 343 10.75 28.91 21.91
CA THR A 343 12.03 29.54 21.55
C THR A 343 11.97 29.99 20.10
N ASN A 344 12.38 31.22 19.82
CA ASN A 344 12.40 31.86 18.47
C ASN A 344 13.15 31.07 17.38
N THR A 345 13.87 30.00 17.74
CA THR A 345 14.54 29.06 16.84
C THR A 345 13.57 28.40 15.84
N ALA A 346 12.30 28.23 16.22
CA ALA A 346 11.31 27.62 15.35
C ALA A 346 10.81 28.58 14.26
N THR A 347 10.60 29.84 14.60
CA THR A 347 10.15 30.87 13.64
C THR A 347 11.24 31.17 12.62
N ALA A 348 12.51 31.26 13.06
CA ALA A 348 13.66 31.43 12.19
C ALA A 348 13.85 30.23 11.27
N TYR A 349 13.56 29.02 11.75
CA TYR A 349 13.67 27.80 10.95
C TYR A 349 12.54 27.69 9.92
N VAL A 350 11.29 27.96 10.27
CA VAL A 350 10.14 28.02 9.34
C VAL A 350 10.41 29.03 8.23
N GLU A 351 10.99 30.20 8.59
CA GLU A 351 11.38 31.22 7.62
C GLU A 351 12.54 30.75 6.71
N GLN A 352 13.50 29.99 7.24
CA GLN A 352 14.56 29.36 6.43
C GLN A 352 14.00 28.28 5.48
N VAL A 353 13.08 27.45 5.92
CA VAL A 353 12.42 26.44 5.08
C VAL A 353 11.60 27.11 3.97
N LYS A 354 10.78 28.12 4.30
CA LYS A 354 10.06 28.92 3.28
C LYS A 354 11.00 29.56 2.25
N LYS A 355 12.15 30.09 2.70
CA LYS A 355 13.19 30.63 1.80
C LYS A 355 13.83 29.54 0.94
N GLN A 356 13.96 28.34 1.46
CA GLN A 356 14.54 27.22 0.74
C GLN A 356 13.55 26.62 -0.27
N GLU A 357 12.27 26.49 0.10
CA GLU A 357 11.17 26.10 -0.80
C GLU A 357 11.04 27.10 -1.96
N ALA A 358 10.99 28.38 -1.67
CA ALA A 358 10.95 29.42 -2.70
C ALA A 358 12.21 29.45 -3.59
N ARG A 359 13.37 29.01 -3.09
CA ARG A 359 14.58 28.84 -3.92
C ARG A 359 14.48 27.61 -4.81
N VAL A 360 13.92 26.51 -4.32
CA VAL A 360 13.72 25.29 -5.11
C VAL A 360 12.70 25.54 -6.21
N GLU A 361 11.56 26.17 -5.91
CA GLU A 361 10.56 26.54 -6.91
C GLU A 361 11.12 27.48 -7.98
N ARG A 362 11.90 28.51 -7.59
CA ARG A 362 12.57 29.39 -8.55
C ARG A 362 13.61 28.67 -9.38
N LYS A 363 14.29 27.67 -8.83
CA LYS A 363 15.25 26.85 -9.57
C LYS A 363 14.53 25.93 -10.57
N GLU A 364 13.45 25.28 -10.16
CA GLU A 364 12.62 24.45 -11.04
C GLU A 364 12.00 25.28 -12.19
N GLN A 365 11.44 26.45 -11.89
CA GLN A 365 10.93 27.38 -12.92
C GLN A 365 12.02 27.83 -13.89
N ARG A 366 13.19 28.16 -13.37
CA ARG A 366 14.35 28.56 -14.18
C ARG A 366 14.88 27.39 -15.02
N ASP A 367 14.91 26.18 -14.50
CA ASP A 367 15.33 24.98 -15.22
C ASP A 367 14.30 24.60 -16.31
N GLU A 368 13.00 24.80 -16.06
CA GLU A 368 11.94 24.68 -17.08
C GLU A 368 12.06 25.76 -18.17
N GLU A 369 12.32 27.02 -17.80
CA GLU A 369 12.54 28.10 -18.75
C GLU A 369 13.79 27.86 -19.62
N ILE A 370 14.90 27.40 -19.01
CA ILE A 370 16.12 27.01 -19.71
C ILE A 370 15.85 25.84 -20.66
N LYS A 371 15.05 24.85 -20.22
CA LYS A 371 14.68 23.73 -21.07
C LYS A 371 13.81 24.16 -22.25
N LYS A 372 12.80 25.00 -22.03
CA LYS A 372 11.95 25.57 -23.09
C LYS A 372 12.75 26.41 -24.06
N ALA A 373 13.66 27.25 -23.55
CA ALA A 373 14.56 28.04 -24.39
C ALA A 373 15.53 27.13 -25.18
N THR A 374 16.06 26.08 -24.56
CA THR A 374 16.97 25.14 -25.21
C THR A 374 16.27 24.35 -26.31
N ASP A 375 15.02 23.89 -26.08
CA ASP A 375 14.22 23.17 -27.06
C ASP A 375 13.78 24.09 -28.23
N TYR A 376 13.48 25.37 -27.92
CA TYR A 376 13.23 26.38 -28.96
C TYR A 376 14.44 26.58 -29.85
N TYR A 377 15.65 26.68 -29.29
CA TYR A 377 16.89 26.86 -30.06
C TYR A 377 17.37 25.58 -30.76
N LYS A 378 17.01 24.40 -30.29
CA LYS A 378 17.28 23.12 -31.00
C LYS A 378 16.43 22.98 -32.25
N ASN A 379 15.20 23.50 -32.24
CA ASN A 379 14.24 23.37 -33.32
C ASN A 379 14.33 24.55 -34.34
N THR A 380 15.04 25.63 -34.02
CA THR A 380 15.27 26.74 -34.94
C THR A 380 16.66 26.62 -35.56
N THR A 381 16.71 26.44 -36.89
CA THR A 381 17.95 26.53 -37.71
C THR A 381 18.49 27.95 -37.61
N ALA A 382 19.44 28.17 -36.72
CA ALA A 382 20.04 29.48 -36.51
C ALA A 382 20.86 29.85 -37.75
N LYS A 383 20.60 31.04 -38.37
CA LYS A 383 21.36 31.54 -39.51
C LYS A 383 22.85 31.65 -39.14
N PRO A 384 23.78 31.19 -40.00
CA PRO A 384 25.22 31.29 -39.75
C PRO A 384 25.64 32.75 -39.43
N GLY A 385 26.39 32.95 -38.33
CA GLY A 385 26.84 34.25 -37.87
C GLY A 385 25.91 34.99 -36.91
N SER A 386 24.69 34.50 -36.65
CA SER A 386 23.77 35.10 -35.69
C SER A 386 24.22 34.91 -34.24
N LEU A 387 23.71 35.74 -33.32
CA LEU A 387 23.99 35.63 -31.87
C LEU A 387 23.59 34.25 -31.32
N ALA A 388 22.52 33.67 -31.86
CA ALA A 388 22.04 32.33 -31.52
C ALA A 388 23.02 31.23 -31.98
N ALA A 389 23.63 31.37 -33.18
CA ALA A 389 24.65 30.45 -33.67
C ALA A 389 25.93 30.50 -32.80
N LYS A 390 26.32 31.71 -32.35
CA LYS A 390 27.47 31.88 -31.44
C LYS A 390 27.18 31.30 -30.04
N ALA A 391 25.98 31.48 -29.51
CA ALA A 391 25.56 30.90 -28.22
C ALA A 391 25.54 29.37 -28.28
N ASN A 392 25.09 28.76 -29.37
CA ASN A 392 25.13 27.32 -29.59
C ASN A 392 26.55 26.76 -29.69
N MET A 393 27.47 27.49 -30.33
CA MET A 393 28.89 27.13 -30.39
C MET A 393 29.55 27.16 -28.99
N VAL A 394 29.27 28.18 -28.17
CA VAL A 394 29.79 28.27 -26.80
C VAL A 394 29.25 27.15 -25.94
N LYS A 395 27.99 26.75 -26.11
CA LYS A 395 27.39 25.66 -25.40
C LYS A 395 28.01 24.30 -25.77
N MET A 396 28.17 24.03 -27.06
CA MET A 396 28.86 22.81 -27.53
C MET A 396 30.30 22.73 -27.04
N PHE A 397 30.99 23.86 -26.97
CA PHE A 397 32.35 23.94 -26.44
C PHE A 397 32.39 23.60 -24.93
N ASN A 398 31.44 24.14 -24.15
CA ASN A 398 31.35 23.88 -22.71
C ASN A 398 30.93 22.43 -22.41
N GLU A 399 30.02 21.84 -23.17
CA GLU A 399 29.64 20.42 -23.06
C GLU A 399 30.82 19.51 -23.36
N LYS A 400 31.62 19.83 -24.38
CA LYS A 400 32.81 19.06 -24.77
C LYS A 400 33.94 19.17 -23.73
N ASN A 401 34.07 20.30 -23.04
CA ASN A 401 35.09 20.47 -21.98
C ASN A 401 34.66 19.99 -20.60
N ASN A 402 33.38 19.92 -20.32
CA ASN A 402 32.86 19.32 -19.05
C ASN A 402 32.76 17.79 -19.11
N GLY A 403 32.59 17.19 -20.28
CA GLY A 403 32.62 15.75 -20.46
C GLY A 403 33.98 15.07 -20.23
N GLY A 404 35.09 15.90 -20.17
CA GLY A 404 36.43 15.39 -19.88
C GLY A 404 36.89 15.52 -18.43
N ARG A 405 36.03 16.01 -17.51
CA ARG A 405 36.44 16.26 -16.12
C ARG A 405 35.93 15.22 -15.10
N ASP A 406 35.07 14.32 -15.51
CA ASP A 406 34.54 13.28 -14.60
C ASP A 406 35.34 11.97 -14.57
N ASP A 407 36.36 11.79 -15.44
CA ASP A 407 37.15 10.56 -15.50
C ASP A 407 38.41 10.54 -14.62
N ASN A 408 38.70 11.61 -13.84
CA ASN A 408 39.92 11.69 -13.01
C ASN A 408 39.66 11.82 -11.50
N LYS A 409 38.58 11.20 -10.96
CA LYS A 409 38.39 11.03 -9.51
C LYS A 409 38.01 9.59 -9.15
N LYS A 410 38.84 8.62 -9.61
CA LYS A 410 38.93 7.29 -9.03
C LYS A 410 40.39 6.85 -9.12
N GLU A 411 41.17 7.21 -8.13
CA GLU A 411 42.28 6.49 -7.55
C GLU A 411 42.33 6.78 -6.05
#